data_43588b1bb7238cb527ac494c7b0ec16a
#
_entry.id   43588b1bb7238cb527ac494c7b0ec16a
#
_cell.length_a   1.000
_cell.length_b   1.000
_cell.length_c   1.000
_cell.angle_alpha   90.00
_cell.angle_beta   90.00
_cell.angle_gamma   90.00
#
_symmetry.space_group_name_H-M   'P 1'
#
loop_
_entity.id
_entity.type
_entity.pdbx_description
1 polymer ?
#
loop_
_entity_poly.entity_id
_entity_poly.type
_entity_poly.pdbx_seq_one_letter_code
_entity_poly.pdbx_strand_id
1 'polypeptide(L)'
;MSTNGNGFWVFAEQRNGELHEVGLELLGKARELAQKGNSSVTAVLLGHHVTNLAQTLLNQGADLVLVADDPRLEPYRLLPYSILMEDMIREYKPTILLMGATAMGVELAPRVAAKVKTGLSAHCIDLGLDEKGQLLQVVPGWGGGVIATITCPDHRPQMATVMPGAMKAMPPMEREGNVIEVEVKFPERDLGPNVLEIIKEEPEGLPLEKAEVVVAGGWGIGSQENWRMIEELADLLGGAVGATRPPVDEGWAREGQMIGQSGKTVRPTLYIGMGISGVMHHVVGMDQSKHVICINQDPKAEIFDVSDVIVVEDFKKIIPPLIEELKARKKG
;
A
#
# COMPACT_ATOMS: atom_id res chain seq x y z
N MET A 1 -28.44 -1.44 -19.68
CA MET A 1 -27.59 -2.32 -18.84
C MET A 1 -28.20 -2.32 -17.45
N SER A 2 -28.25 -3.48 -16.79
CA SER A 2 -28.90 -3.61 -15.49
C SER A 2 -28.18 -2.79 -14.42
N THR A 3 -28.84 -1.80 -13.85
CA THR A 3 -28.31 -0.92 -12.79
C THR A 3 -28.45 -1.52 -11.38
N ASN A 4 -28.51 -2.86 -11.29
CA ASN A 4 -28.84 -3.55 -10.04
C ASN A 4 -27.68 -3.70 -9.06
N GLY A 5 -26.54 -3.08 -9.30
CA GLY A 5 -25.38 -3.13 -8.41
C GLY A 5 -24.67 -4.50 -8.31
N ASN A 6 -25.12 -5.52 -9.05
CA ASN A 6 -24.50 -6.82 -9.10
C ASN A 6 -23.42 -6.87 -10.17
N GLY A 7 -22.17 -6.75 -9.86
CA GLY A 7 -21.08 -6.73 -10.84
C GLY A 7 -19.76 -6.61 -10.13
N PHE A 8 -18.87 -5.86 -10.74
CA PHE A 8 -17.60 -5.49 -10.11
C PHE A 8 -17.83 -4.32 -9.17
N TRP A 9 -17.48 -4.51 -7.93
CA TRP A 9 -17.42 -3.43 -6.96
C TRP A 9 -15.98 -3.01 -6.71
N VAL A 10 -15.79 -1.71 -6.59
CA VAL A 10 -14.54 -1.09 -6.16
C VAL A 10 -14.85 -0.24 -4.93
N PHE A 11 -14.20 -0.55 -3.82
CA PHE A 11 -14.22 0.32 -2.67
C PHE A 11 -13.38 1.57 -2.97
N ALA A 12 -14.04 2.69 -3.12
CA ALA A 12 -13.41 3.98 -3.37
C ALA A 12 -12.92 4.57 -2.04
N GLU A 13 -11.71 4.16 -1.63
CA GLU A 13 -11.11 4.68 -0.42
C GLU A 13 -10.93 6.18 -0.53
N GLN A 14 -11.33 6.89 0.51
CA GLN A 14 -11.11 8.33 0.67
C GLN A 14 -10.61 8.64 2.08
N ARG A 15 -9.94 9.75 2.22
CA ARG A 15 -9.52 10.28 3.51
C ARG A 15 -9.65 11.80 3.48
N ASN A 16 -10.40 12.36 4.43
CA ASN A 16 -10.65 13.80 4.54
C ASN A 16 -11.23 14.43 3.24
N GLY A 17 -12.09 13.72 2.52
CA GLY A 17 -12.69 14.20 1.27
C GLY A 17 -11.78 14.11 0.04
N GLU A 18 -10.65 13.40 0.12
CA GLU A 18 -9.76 13.14 -1.02
C GLU A 18 -9.74 11.64 -1.34
N LEU A 19 -9.95 11.31 -2.62
CA LEU A 19 -9.88 9.92 -3.10
C LEU A 19 -8.43 9.42 -3.08
N HIS A 20 -8.25 8.22 -2.60
CA HIS A 20 -6.96 7.54 -2.70
C HIS A 20 -6.75 7.01 -4.12
N GLU A 21 -5.55 7.18 -4.68
CA GLU A 21 -5.21 6.81 -6.07
C GLU A 21 -5.52 5.34 -6.38
N VAL A 22 -5.31 4.43 -5.43
CA VAL A 22 -5.59 2.99 -5.60
C VAL A 22 -7.05 2.72 -5.98
N GLY A 23 -8.02 3.51 -5.48
CA GLY A 23 -9.43 3.41 -5.88
C GLY A 23 -9.64 3.70 -7.36
N LEU A 24 -8.93 4.69 -7.89
CA LEU A 24 -8.98 5.06 -9.31
C LEU A 24 -8.29 4.02 -10.20
N GLU A 25 -7.16 3.47 -9.75
CA GLU A 25 -6.48 2.36 -10.41
C GLU A 25 -7.39 1.13 -10.52
N LEU A 26 -8.07 0.79 -9.42
CA LEU A 26 -8.99 -0.35 -9.36
C LEU A 26 -10.23 -0.15 -10.24
N LEU A 27 -10.75 1.08 -10.35
CA LEU A 27 -11.83 1.40 -11.29
C LEU A 27 -11.39 1.16 -12.74
N GLY A 28 -10.16 1.56 -13.09
CA GLY A 28 -9.59 1.29 -14.42
C GLY A 28 -9.52 -0.21 -14.71
N LYS A 29 -8.98 -1.00 -13.78
CA LYS A 29 -8.89 -2.45 -13.94
C LYS A 29 -10.26 -3.14 -13.95
N ALA A 30 -11.16 -2.75 -13.05
CA ALA A 30 -12.53 -3.26 -13.02
C ALA A 30 -13.26 -2.99 -14.33
N ARG A 31 -13.08 -1.82 -14.95
CA ARG A 31 -13.65 -1.47 -16.26
C ARG A 31 -13.09 -2.37 -17.36
N GLU A 32 -11.78 -2.59 -17.40
CA GLU A 32 -11.15 -3.51 -18.36
C GLU A 32 -11.75 -4.92 -18.26
N LEU A 33 -11.86 -5.44 -17.04
CA LEU A 33 -12.37 -6.79 -16.80
C LEU A 33 -13.88 -6.88 -17.06
N ALA A 34 -14.65 -5.87 -16.66
CA ALA A 34 -16.09 -5.82 -16.85
C ALA A 34 -16.49 -5.78 -18.34
N GLN A 35 -15.69 -5.12 -19.19
CA GLN A 35 -15.90 -5.13 -20.64
C GLN A 35 -15.79 -6.54 -21.23
N LYS A 36 -14.83 -7.35 -20.76
CA LYS A 36 -14.65 -8.74 -21.18
C LYS A 36 -15.80 -9.63 -20.72
N GLY A 37 -16.34 -9.36 -19.53
CA GLY A 37 -17.42 -10.14 -18.92
C GLY A 37 -18.83 -9.59 -19.15
N ASN A 38 -19.00 -8.53 -19.94
CA ASN A 38 -20.27 -7.79 -20.14
C ASN A 38 -20.99 -7.45 -18.82
N SER A 39 -20.25 -6.95 -17.85
CA SER A 39 -20.68 -6.64 -16.49
C SER A 39 -20.61 -5.14 -16.21
N SER A 40 -21.24 -4.69 -15.12
CA SER A 40 -21.20 -3.30 -14.66
C SER A 40 -20.10 -3.08 -13.62
N VAL A 41 -19.64 -1.84 -13.48
CA VAL A 41 -18.71 -1.40 -12.46
C VAL A 41 -19.41 -0.44 -11.50
N THR A 42 -19.39 -0.77 -10.23
CA THR A 42 -19.96 0.06 -9.17
C THR A 42 -18.84 0.53 -8.23
N ALA A 43 -18.75 1.83 -8.01
CA ALA A 43 -17.91 2.38 -6.94
C ALA A 43 -18.72 2.45 -5.64
N VAL A 44 -18.12 2.05 -4.53
CA VAL A 44 -18.69 2.17 -3.19
C VAL A 44 -17.92 3.23 -2.44
N LEU A 45 -18.59 4.32 -2.09
CA LEU A 45 -18.02 5.49 -1.45
C LEU A 45 -18.65 5.70 -0.08
N LEU A 46 -17.85 5.60 0.98
CA LEU A 46 -18.26 5.76 2.36
C LEU A 46 -17.53 6.94 3.00
N GLY A 47 -18.25 7.77 3.76
CA GLY A 47 -17.63 8.87 4.48
C GLY A 47 -18.62 9.90 5.00
N HIS A 48 -18.13 11.11 5.22
CA HIS A 48 -18.92 12.28 5.54
C HIS A 48 -18.51 13.45 4.64
N HIS A 49 -19.49 14.14 4.08
CA HIS A 49 -19.31 15.18 3.06
C HIS A 49 -18.55 14.70 1.79
N VAL A 50 -18.86 13.47 1.37
CA VAL A 50 -18.15 12.79 0.25
C VAL A 50 -18.96 12.72 -1.05
N THR A 51 -20.22 13.08 -1.03
CA THR A 51 -21.13 12.97 -2.21
C THR A 51 -20.58 13.72 -3.44
N ASN A 52 -19.84 14.80 -3.24
CA ASN A 52 -19.19 15.56 -4.33
C ASN A 52 -18.13 14.77 -5.09
N LEU A 53 -17.59 13.68 -4.54
CA LEU A 53 -16.59 12.82 -5.18
C LEU A 53 -17.21 11.84 -6.19
N ALA A 54 -18.54 11.66 -6.15
CA ALA A 54 -19.22 10.67 -6.98
C ALA A 54 -19.00 10.91 -8.49
N GLN A 55 -19.02 12.14 -8.96
CA GLN A 55 -18.79 12.46 -10.36
C GLN A 55 -17.38 12.09 -10.82
N THR A 56 -16.39 12.27 -9.97
CA THR A 56 -15.00 11.84 -10.25
C THR A 56 -14.93 10.33 -10.44
N LEU A 57 -15.63 9.54 -9.62
CA LEU A 57 -15.67 8.08 -9.74
C LEU A 57 -16.38 7.62 -11.03
N LEU A 58 -17.45 8.30 -11.44
CA LEU A 58 -18.10 8.06 -12.73
C LEU A 58 -17.13 8.33 -13.88
N ASN A 59 -16.44 9.46 -13.86
CA ASN A 59 -15.47 9.85 -14.89
C ASN A 59 -14.27 8.88 -14.96
N GLN A 60 -13.99 8.17 -13.86
CA GLN A 60 -12.92 7.15 -13.76
C GLN A 60 -13.39 5.73 -14.08
N GLY A 61 -14.62 5.56 -14.58
CA GLY A 61 -15.06 4.29 -15.13
C GLY A 61 -16.18 3.57 -14.38
N ALA A 62 -16.72 4.11 -13.29
CA ALA A 62 -17.90 3.55 -12.67
C ALA A 62 -19.17 3.80 -13.55
N ASP A 63 -20.11 2.85 -13.53
CA ASP A 63 -21.46 3.01 -14.11
C ASP A 63 -22.45 3.45 -13.04
N LEU A 64 -22.15 3.08 -11.79
CA LEU A 64 -22.94 3.37 -10.61
C LEU A 64 -22.00 3.75 -9.46
N VAL A 65 -22.40 4.75 -8.68
CA VAL A 65 -21.76 5.05 -7.40
C VAL A 65 -22.79 4.87 -6.29
N LEU A 66 -22.49 3.98 -5.36
CA LEU A 66 -23.24 3.85 -4.10
C LEU A 66 -22.55 4.71 -3.05
N VAL A 67 -23.24 5.75 -2.60
CA VAL A 67 -22.71 6.72 -1.64
C VAL A 67 -23.41 6.54 -0.30
N ALA A 68 -22.64 6.33 0.76
CA ALA A 68 -23.11 6.46 2.12
C ALA A 68 -22.41 7.64 2.78
N ASP A 69 -23.12 8.74 2.94
CA ASP A 69 -22.62 10.00 3.49
C ASP A 69 -23.27 10.25 4.85
N ASP A 70 -22.51 10.04 5.94
CA ASP A 70 -23.04 10.13 7.30
C ASP A 70 -21.93 10.57 8.28
N PRO A 71 -22.21 11.49 9.22
CA PRO A 71 -21.21 11.94 10.20
C PRO A 71 -20.59 10.82 11.04
N ARG A 72 -21.30 9.70 11.24
CA ARG A 72 -20.80 8.55 11.99
C ARG A 72 -19.72 7.77 11.28
N LEU A 73 -19.46 8.06 9.98
CA LEU A 73 -18.41 7.46 9.15
C LEU A 73 -17.10 8.28 9.18
N GLU A 74 -17.08 9.41 9.86
CA GLU A 74 -15.89 10.23 10.02
C GLU A 74 -15.54 10.43 11.51
N PRO A 75 -14.29 10.28 11.91
CA PRO A 75 -13.19 9.67 11.12
C PRO A 75 -13.42 8.17 10.88
N TYR A 76 -12.67 7.59 9.94
CA TYR A 76 -12.73 6.16 9.66
C TYR A 76 -12.62 5.31 10.94
N ARG A 77 -13.53 4.35 11.07
CA ARG A 77 -13.52 3.30 12.10
C ARG A 77 -13.96 1.98 11.47
N LEU A 78 -13.26 0.92 11.80
CA LEU A 78 -13.48 -0.39 11.22
C LEU A 78 -14.92 -0.91 11.37
N LEU A 79 -15.52 -0.74 12.56
CA LEU A 79 -16.85 -1.32 12.83
C LEU A 79 -17.95 -0.70 11.98
N PRO A 80 -18.16 0.64 11.95
CA PRO A 80 -19.17 1.26 11.09
C PRO A 80 -19.02 0.88 9.62
N TYR A 81 -17.80 0.97 9.09
CA TYR A 81 -17.53 0.63 7.69
C TYR A 81 -17.81 -0.84 7.38
N SER A 82 -17.39 -1.75 8.25
CA SER A 82 -17.60 -3.19 8.03
C SER A 82 -19.06 -3.62 8.16
N ILE A 83 -19.86 -2.96 8.99
CA ILE A 83 -21.31 -3.21 9.09
C ILE A 83 -21.98 -2.75 7.81
N LEU A 84 -21.70 -1.54 7.38
CA LEU A 84 -22.32 -0.96 6.20
C LEU A 84 -21.95 -1.72 4.92
N MET A 85 -20.67 -2.09 4.77
CA MET A 85 -20.22 -2.92 3.66
C MET A 85 -20.92 -4.29 3.64
N GLU A 86 -21.09 -4.93 4.80
CA GLU A 86 -21.83 -6.20 4.90
C GLU A 86 -23.26 -6.05 4.43
N ASP A 87 -23.97 -5.02 4.92
CA ASP A 87 -25.38 -4.76 4.59
C ASP A 87 -25.55 -4.49 3.09
N MET A 88 -24.70 -3.63 2.52
CA MET A 88 -24.70 -3.33 1.09
C MET A 88 -24.39 -4.60 0.24
N ILE A 89 -23.42 -5.40 0.63
CA ILE A 89 -23.10 -6.65 -0.09
C ILE A 89 -24.26 -7.63 -0.05
N ARG A 90 -24.96 -7.74 1.06
CA ARG A 90 -26.15 -8.61 1.19
C ARG A 90 -27.32 -8.15 0.35
N GLU A 91 -27.51 -6.84 0.23
CA GLU A 91 -28.58 -6.22 -0.56
C GLU A 91 -28.30 -6.32 -2.05
N TYR A 92 -27.14 -5.82 -2.49
CA TYR A 92 -26.82 -5.67 -3.93
C TYR A 92 -26.16 -6.90 -4.56
N LYS A 93 -25.58 -7.79 -3.76
CA LYS A 93 -24.96 -9.07 -4.17
C LYS A 93 -23.92 -8.93 -5.28
N PRO A 94 -22.85 -8.16 -5.08
CA PRO A 94 -21.78 -8.05 -6.08
C PRO A 94 -21.14 -9.42 -6.35
N THR A 95 -20.63 -9.60 -7.56
CA THR A 95 -19.88 -10.81 -7.93
C THR A 95 -18.41 -10.72 -7.53
N ILE A 96 -17.84 -9.52 -7.62
CA ILE A 96 -16.45 -9.22 -7.31
C ILE A 96 -16.39 -7.94 -6.49
N LEU A 97 -15.53 -7.92 -5.47
CA LEU A 97 -15.21 -6.73 -4.67
C LEU A 97 -13.70 -6.52 -4.61
N LEU A 98 -13.26 -5.38 -5.14
CA LEU A 98 -11.87 -4.97 -5.15
C LEU A 98 -11.64 -3.84 -4.15
N MET A 99 -10.55 -3.93 -3.40
CA MET A 99 -10.14 -2.94 -2.41
C MET A 99 -8.63 -2.69 -2.53
N GLY A 100 -8.15 -1.51 -2.16
CA GLY A 100 -6.71 -1.24 -2.10
C GLY A 100 -6.04 -1.99 -0.94
N ALA A 101 -4.80 -2.44 -1.11
CA ALA A 101 -3.98 -2.96 -0.02
C ALA A 101 -3.31 -1.81 0.76
N THR A 102 -4.09 -0.82 1.13
CA THR A 102 -3.74 0.30 2.00
C THR A 102 -3.91 -0.10 3.47
N ALA A 103 -3.50 0.73 4.42
CA ALA A 103 -3.76 0.48 5.83
C ALA A 103 -5.26 0.26 6.12
N MET A 104 -6.15 1.06 5.50
CA MET A 104 -7.60 0.89 5.63
C MET A 104 -8.09 -0.40 4.97
N GLY A 105 -7.65 -0.67 3.75
CA GLY A 105 -8.13 -1.84 3.01
C GLY A 105 -7.66 -3.16 3.60
N VAL A 106 -6.43 -3.23 4.12
CA VAL A 106 -5.89 -4.42 4.79
C VAL A 106 -6.61 -4.72 6.10
N GLU A 107 -7.15 -3.70 6.77
CA GLU A 107 -7.98 -3.87 7.97
C GLU A 107 -9.43 -4.21 7.62
N LEU A 108 -10.03 -3.50 6.67
CA LEU A 108 -11.45 -3.61 6.35
C LEU A 108 -11.79 -4.87 5.55
N ALA A 109 -11.01 -5.20 4.50
CA ALA A 109 -11.32 -6.29 3.58
C ALA A 109 -11.44 -7.66 4.27
N PRO A 110 -10.51 -8.10 5.14
CA PRO A 110 -10.62 -9.40 5.79
C PRO A 110 -11.80 -9.46 6.75
N ARG A 111 -12.13 -8.34 7.41
CA ARG A 111 -13.31 -8.29 8.28
C ARG A 111 -14.60 -8.43 7.47
N VAL A 112 -14.72 -7.74 6.34
CA VAL A 112 -15.87 -7.88 5.44
C VAL A 112 -15.96 -9.29 4.90
N ALA A 113 -14.86 -9.87 4.39
CA ALA A 113 -14.83 -11.24 3.89
C ALA A 113 -15.32 -12.26 4.91
N ALA A 114 -14.85 -12.15 6.16
CA ALA A 114 -15.29 -13.02 7.25
C ALA A 114 -16.79 -12.87 7.55
N LYS A 115 -17.33 -11.64 7.55
CA LYS A 115 -18.76 -11.38 7.80
C LYS A 115 -19.67 -11.93 6.71
N VAL A 116 -19.26 -11.83 5.45
CA VAL A 116 -20.05 -12.35 4.32
C VAL A 116 -19.70 -13.80 3.98
N LYS A 117 -18.75 -14.40 4.69
CA LYS A 117 -18.29 -15.80 4.57
C LYS A 117 -17.76 -16.12 3.17
N THR A 118 -16.84 -15.30 2.69
CA THR A 118 -16.17 -15.49 1.40
C THR A 118 -14.65 -15.51 1.55
N GLY A 119 -13.95 -15.89 0.47
CA GLY A 119 -12.50 -15.87 0.40
C GLY A 119 -11.97 -14.49 0.02
N LEU A 120 -10.76 -14.19 0.49
CA LEU A 120 -10.02 -12.97 0.17
C LEU A 120 -8.59 -13.31 -0.20
N SER A 121 -8.12 -12.86 -1.37
CA SER A 121 -6.70 -12.83 -1.69
C SER A 121 -6.13 -11.46 -1.38
N ALA A 122 -5.06 -11.43 -0.58
CA ALA A 122 -4.45 -10.20 -0.13
C ALA A 122 -3.23 -9.82 -0.98
N HIS A 123 -2.98 -8.52 -1.14
CA HIS A 123 -1.79 -7.95 -1.79
C HIS A 123 -1.58 -8.44 -3.23
N CYS A 124 -2.66 -8.50 -4.01
CA CYS A 124 -2.57 -8.86 -5.42
C CYS A 124 -1.77 -7.83 -6.20
N ILE A 125 -0.99 -8.31 -7.16
CA ILE A 125 -0.21 -7.48 -8.08
C ILE A 125 -0.79 -7.43 -9.49
N ASP A 126 -1.68 -8.37 -9.83
CA ASP A 126 -2.48 -8.35 -11.05
C ASP A 126 -3.80 -9.09 -10.86
N LEU A 127 -4.75 -8.80 -11.74
CA LEU A 127 -6.09 -9.39 -11.77
C LEU A 127 -6.45 -9.79 -13.22
N GLY A 128 -7.15 -10.91 -13.36
CA GLY A 128 -7.66 -11.40 -14.65
C GLY A 128 -9.03 -12.04 -14.50
N LEU A 129 -9.59 -12.52 -15.59
CA LEU A 129 -10.75 -13.40 -15.60
C LEU A 129 -10.39 -14.70 -16.34
N ASP A 130 -10.88 -15.82 -15.83
CA ASP A 130 -10.87 -17.08 -16.57
C ASP A 130 -12.00 -17.13 -17.61
N GLU A 131 -12.07 -18.23 -18.38
CA GLU A 131 -13.09 -18.45 -19.39
C GLU A 131 -14.52 -18.53 -18.82
N LYS A 132 -14.66 -18.78 -17.53
CA LYS A 132 -15.94 -18.83 -16.78
C LYS A 132 -16.31 -17.49 -16.14
N GLY A 133 -15.49 -16.45 -16.31
CA GLY A 133 -15.67 -15.15 -15.68
C GLY A 133 -15.32 -15.12 -14.20
N GLN A 134 -14.53 -16.07 -13.70
CA GLN A 134 -14.05 -16.06 -12.33
C GLN A 134 -12.79 -15.18 -12.21
N LEU A 135 -12.67 -14.50 -11.09
CA LEU A 135 -11.53 -13.62 -10.83
C LEU A 135 -10.26 -14.45 -10.62
N LEU A 136 -9.27 -14.19 -11.46
CA LEU A 136 -7.89 -14.66 -11.29
C LEU A 136 -7.12 -13.61 -10.50
N GLN A 137 -6.58 -14.00 -9.36
CA GLN A 137 -5.94 -13.11 -8.39
C GLN A 137 -4.46 -13.49 -8.32
N VAL A 138 -3.60 -12.63 -8.85
CA VAL A 138 -2.16 -12.88 -8.93
C VAL A 138 -1.47 -12.31 -7.71
N VAL A 139 -0.83 -13.17 -6.92
CA VAL A 139 -0.18 -12.81 -5.67
C VAL A 139 1.28 -13.26 -5.69
N PRO A 140 2.24 -12.40 -5.32
CA PRO A 140 3.62 -12.82 -5.10
C PRO A 140 3.69 -13.65 -3.81
N GLY A 141 4.26 -14.83 -3.91
CA GLY A 141 4.52 -15.70 -2.78
C GLY A 141 6.01 -15.82 -2.49
N TRP A 142 6.36 -16.19 -1.24
CA TRP A 142 7.74 -16.55 -0.84
C TRP A 142 8.79 -15.50 -1.24
N GLY A 143 8.55 -14.24 -0.88
CA GLY A 143 9.49 -13.15 -1.16
C GLY A 143 9.65 -12.80 -2.66
N GLY A 144 8.62 -13.05 -3.48
CA GLY A 144 8.62 -12.74 -4.91
C GLY A 144 9.19 -13.83 -5.82
N GLY A 145 9.76 -14.91 -5.25
CA GLY A 145 10.32 -16.02 -6.04
C GLY A 145 9.26 -16.92 -6.69
N VAL A 146 8.00 -16.84 -6.27
CA VAL A 146 6.87 -17.61 -6.81
C VAL A 146 5.69 -16.68 -7.02
N ILE A 147 5.04 -16.78 -8.16
CA ILE A 147 3.78 -16.10 -8.44
C ILE A 147 2.66 -17.14 -8.38
N ALA A 148 1.68 -16.91 -7.50
CA ALA A 148 0.49 -17.76 -7.39
C ALA A 148 -0.70 -17.06 -8.05
N THR A 149 -1.48 -17.83 -8.82
CA THR A 149 -2.80 -17.40 -9.29
C THR A 149 -3.87 -18.10 -8.47
N ILE A 150 -4.66 -17.32 -7.74
CA ILE A 150 -5.67 -17.81 -6.80
C ILE A 150 -7.06 -17.57 -7.38
N THR A 151 -7.97 -18.50 -7.15
CA THR A 151 -9.39 -18.38 -7.49
C THR A 151 -10.27 -18.69 -6.29
N CYS A 152 -11.46 -18.09 -6.25
CA CYS A 152 -12.48 -18.37 -5.22
C CYS A 152 -13.80 -18.75 -5.91
N PRO A 153 -13.96 -20.01 -6.39
CA PRO A 153 -15.06 -20.39 -7.28
C PRO A 153 -16.43 -20.44 -6.59
N ASP A 154 -16.50 -20.80 -5.31
CA ASP A 154 -17.74 -21.22 -4.65
C ASP A 154 -18.48 -20.10 -3.92
N HIS A 155 -17.79 -19.01 -3.56
CA HIS A 155 -18.36 -17.94 -2.74
C HIS A 155 -18.35 -16.58 -3.47
N ARG A 156 -19.28 -15.73 -3.06
CA ARG A 156 -19.44 -14.36 -3.60
C ARG A 156 -19.61 -13.36 -2.46
N PRO A 157 -19.11 -12.13 -2.67
CA PRO A 157 -18.25 -11.70 -3.77
C PRO A 157 -16.89 -12.40 -3.73
N GLN A 158 -16.22 -12.55 -4.90
CA GLN A 158 -14.79 -12.86 -4.94
C GLN A 158 -14.03 -11.59 -4.54
N MET A 159 -13.22 -11.67 -3.49
CA MET A 159 -12.58 -10.47 -2.93
C MET A 159 -11.07 -10.48 -3.12
N ALA A 160 -10.54 -9.32 -3.46
CA ALA A 160 -9.11 -9.08 -3.55
C ALA A 160 -8.73 -7.73 -2.94
N THR A 161 -7.60 -7.68 -2.20
CA THR A 161 -6.89 -6.42 -2.01
C THR A 161 -5.72 -6.34 -2.99
N VAL A 162 -5.49 -5.16 -3.54
CA VAL A 162 -4.50 -4.92 -4.60
C VAL A 162 -3.49 -3.88 -4.14
N MET A 163 -2.22 -4.15 -4.39
CA MET A 163 -1.12 -3.24 -4.05
C MET A 163 -1.28 -1.90 -4.77
N PRO A 164 -1.20 -0.77 -4.07
CA PRO A 164 -1.15 0.54 -4.71
C PRO A 164 -0.03 0.63 -5.75
N GLY A 165 -0.31 1.23 -6.91
CA GLY A 165 0.64 1.33 -8.02
C GLY A 165 0.75 0.07 -8.89
N ALA A 166 0.06 -1.03 -8.54
CA ALA A 166 0.07 -2.26 -9.34
C ALA A 166 -0.80 -2.15 -10.61
N MET A 167 -1.84 -1.31 -10.56
CA MET A 167 -2.75 -1.09 -11.68
C MET A 167 -2.62 0.33 -12.22
N LYS A 168 -3.19 0.58 -13.39
CA LYS A 168 -3.21 1.93 -13.98
C LYS A 168 -4.61 2.52 -13.90
N ALA A 169 -4.70 3.72 -13.37
CA ALA A 169 -5.93 4.51 -13.49
C ALA A 169 -6.22 4.83 -14.97
N MET A 170 -7.50 4.87 -15.32
CA MET A 170 -7.92 5.35 -16.64
C MET A 170 -7.73 6.87 -16.72
N PRO A 171 -7.45 7.42 -17.91
CA PRO A 171 -7.66 8.84 -18.13
C PRO A 171 -9.12 9.19 -17.81
N PRO A 172 -9.37 10.28 -17.05
CA PRO A 172 -10.74 10.68 -16.75
C PRO A 172 -11.48 11.05 -18.05
N MET A 173 -12.68 10.52 -18.17
CA MET A 173 -13.55 10.82 -19.31
C MET A 173 -14.91 11.28 -18.77
N GLU A 174 -15.47 12.33 -19.33
CA GLU A 174 -16.82 12.75 -18.97
C GLU A 174 -17.82 11.62 -19.25
N ARG A 175 -18.50 11.16 -18.19
CA ARG A 175 -19.44 10.03 -18.26
C ARG A 175 -20.69 10.34 -17.50
N GLU A 176 -21.80 9.97 -18.09
CA GLU A 176 -23.07 9.87 -17.39
C GLU A 176 -23.14 8.51 -16.65
N GLY A 177 -23.68 8.52 -15.44
CA GLY A 177 -23.88 7.33 -14.62
C GLY A 177 -24.87 7.63 -13.50
N ASN A 178 -25.16 6.61 -12.72
CA ASN A 178 -26.12 6.74 -11.62
C ASN A 178 -25.38 6.92 -10.30
N VAL A 179 -25.92 7.78 -9.43
CA VAL A 179 -25.50 7.92 -8.05
C VAL A 179 -26.69 7.55 -7.18
N ILE A 180 -26.51 6.60 -6.26
CA ILE A 180 -27.52 6.16 -5.31
C ILE A 180 -27.00 6.46 -3.90
N GLU A 181 -27.75 7.28 -3.19
CA GLU A 181 -27.51 7.49 -1.77
C GLU A 181 -28.05 6.29 -0.98
N VAL A 182 -27.17 5.64 -0.22
CA VAL A 182 -27.48 4.50 0.62
C VAL A 182 -27.78 5.00 2.02
N GLU A 183 -28.97 4.64 2.53
CA GLU A 183 -29.35 4.99 3.89
C GLU A 183 -28.45 4.29 4.92
N VAL A 184 -27.80 5.07 5.79
CA VAL A 184 -26.91 4.54 6.81
C VAL A 184 -27.73 4.14 8.05
N LYS A 185 -27.91 2.83 8.21
CA LYS A 185 -28.57 2.25 9.38
C LYS A 185 -27.55 1.51 10.24
N PHE A 186 -27.34 1.99 11.46
CA PHE A 186 -26.61 1.23 12.46
C PHE A 186 -27.62 0.66 13.47
N PRO A 187 -27.56 -0.65 13.74
CA PRO A 187 -28.32 -1.20 14.86
C PRO A 187 -27.92 -0.48 16.16
N GLU A 188 -28.78 -0.48 17.18
CA GLU A 188 -28.43 0.01 18.52
C GLU A 188 -27.31 -0.84 19.15
N ARG A 189 -26.17 -0.89 18.50
CA ARG A 189 -24.97 -1.60 18.93
C ARG A 189 -23.86 -0.58 19.13
N ASP A 190 -22.98 -0.91 20.04
CA ASP A 190 -21.72 -0.21 20.18
C ASP A 190 -20.96 -0.26 18.84
N LEU A 191 -20.68 0.92 18.28
CA LEU A 191 -19.90 1.09 17.04
C LEU A 191 -18.38 1.04 17.29
N GLY A 192 -17.97 0.58 18.47
CA GLY A 192 -16.59 0.52 18.89
C GLY A 192 -16.06 1.84 19.46
N PRO A 193 -14.75 1.92 19.71
CA PRO A 193 -14.15 3.10 20.30
C PRO A 193 -14.33 4.34 19.42
N ASN A 194 -14.50 5.49 20.05
CA ASN A 194 -14.49 6.77 19.37
C ASN A 194 -13.07 7.28 19.23
N VAL A 195 -12.77 7.88 18.09
CA VAL A 195 -11.52 8.63 17.91
C VAL A 195 -11.64 9.93 18.70
N LEU A 196 -10.73 10.14 19.63
CA LEU A 196 -10.70 11.36 20.46
C LEU A 196 -9.89 12.46 19.77
N GLU A 197 -8.78 12.09 19.14
CA GLU A 197 -7.86 13.03 18.50
C GLU A 197 -7.11 12.33 17.37
N ILE A 198 -6.81 13.05 16.31
CA ILE A 198 -5.91 12.64 15.23
C ILE A 198 -4.69 13.55 15.27
N ILE A 199 -3.57 12.99 15.70
CA ILE A 199 -2.29 13.68 15.71
C ILE A 199 -1.62 13.43 14.36
N LYS A 200 -1.44 14.49 13.56
CA LYS A 200 -0.67 14.40 12.31
C LYS A 200 0.79 14.61 12.66
N GLU A 201 1.59 13.58 12.48
CA GLU A 201 3.04 13.73 12.48
C GLU A 201 3.47 14.37 11.15
N GLU A 202 4.14 15.50 11.23
CA GLU A 202 4.82 16.03 10.05
C GLU A 202 6.03 15.14 9.76
N PRO A 203 6.19 14.66 8.50
CA PRO A 203 7.35 13.86 8.15
C PRO A 203 8.61 14.72 8.33
N GLU A 204 9.44 14.38 9.29
CA GLU A 204 10.75 15.01 9.44
C GLU A 204 11.69 14.47 8.35
N GLY A 205 12.07 15.34 7.42
CA GLY A 205 13.00 15.03 6.35
C GLY A 205 12.34 14.56 5.04
N LEU A 206 13.15 14.07 4.14
CA LEU A 206 12.71 13.58 2.83
C LEU A 206 11.98 12.22 2.97
N PRO A 207 10.74 12.07 2.46
CA PRO A 207 10.06 10.78 2.46
C PRO A 207 10.86 9.71 1.72
N LEU A 208 11.03 8.54 2.33
CA LEU A 208 11.81 7.42 1.80
C LEU A 208 11.41 7.04 0.36
N GLU A 209 10.11 7.01 0.09
CA GLU A 209 9.56 6.56 -1.18
C GLU A 209 9.86 7.53 -2.34
N LYS A 210 10.24 8.77 -2.01
CA LYS A 210 10.55 9.85 -2.97
C LYS A 210 12.05 10.16 -3.04
N ALA A 211 12.85 9.51 -2.21
CA ALA A 211 14.27 9.80 -2.11
C ALA A 211 15.04 9.20 -3.30
N GLU A 212 15.88 10.01 -3.95
CA GLU A 212 16.81 9.52 -4.98
C GLU A 212 18.02 8.82 -4.37
N VAL A 213 18.36 9.14 -3.14
CA VAL A 213 19.44 8.50 -2.37
C VAL A 213 18.85 8.00 -1.05
N VAL A 214 19.09 6.75 -0.73
CA VAL A 214 18.73 6.15 0.56
C VAL A 214 19.99 5.61 1.23
N VAL A 215 20.22 6.04 2.47
CA VAL A 215 21.29 5.52 3.33
C VAL A 215 20.64 4.71 4.44
N ALA A 216 20.85 3.41 4.45
CA ALA A 216 20.15 2.48 5.34
C ALA A 216 21.09 1.76 6.30
N GLY A 217 20.63 1.58 7.53
CA GLY A 217 21.34 0.83 8.56
C GLY A 217 20.59 -0.43 8.99
N GLY A 218 21.36 -1.47 9.29
CA GLY A 218 20.87 -2.71 9.91
C GLY A 218 21.33 -2.88 11.36
N TRP A 219 21.05 -4.05 11.91
CA TRP A 219 21.47 -4.43 13.27
C TRP A 219 22.98 -4.30 13.49
N GLY A 220 23.78 -4.51 12.43
CA GLY A 220 25.24 -4.41 12.50
C GLY A 220 25.78 -3.02 12.84
N ILE A 221 24.95 -1.98 12.85
CA ILE A 221 25.32 -0.63 13.33
C ILE A 221 25.61 -0.63 14.85
N GLY A 222 24.92 -1.47 15.60
CA GLY A 222 25.23 -1.85 16.97
C GLY A 222 24.86 -0.85 18.07
N SER A 223 24.59 0.42 17.76
CA SER A 223 24.13 1.40 18.77
C SER A 223 23.52 2.65 18.14
N GLN A 224 22.71 3.36 18.93
CA GLN A 224 22.16 4.66 18.54
C GLN A 224 23.25 5.73 18.32
N GLU A 225 24.37 5.64 19.02
CA GLU A 225 25.49 6.56 18.82
C GLU A 225 26.08 6.43 17.39
N ASN A 226 26.24 5.19 16.95
CA ASN A 226 26.73 4.90 15.61
C ASN A 226 25.69 5.27 14.52
N TRP A 227 24.39 5.25 14.87
CA TRP A 227 23.29 5.62 13.96
C TRP A 227 23.44 7.04 13.40
N ARG A 228 24.02 7.95 14.17
CA ARG A 228 24.30 9.32 13.73
C ARG A 228 25.17 9.40 12.47
N MET A 229 26.01 8.39 12.22
CA MET A 229 26.80 8.35 10.98
C MET A 229 25.93 8.08 9.75
N ILE A 230 24.85 7.31 9.92
CA ILE A 230 23.85 7.07 8.86
C ILE A 230 23.15 8.38 8.53
N GLU A 231 22.67 9.07 9.55
CA GLU A 231 21.98 10.35 9.41
C GLU A 231 22.89 11.40 8.75
N GLU A 232 24.10 11.55 9.23
CA GLU A 232 25.07 12.49 8.68
C GLU A 232 25.43 12.20 7.21
N LEU A 233 25.59 10.93 6.85
CA LEU A 233 25.87 10.55 5.48
C LEU A 233 24.65 10.81 4.57
N ALA A 234 23.43 10.50 5.04
CA ALA A 234 22.20 10.79 4.32
C ALA A 234 22.05 12.30 4.05
N ASP A 235 22.23 13.13 5.06
CA ASP A 235 22.17 14.59 4.94
C ASP A 235 23.20 15.13 3.95
N LEU A 236 24.44 14.62 4.01
CA LEU A 236 25.49 15.02 3.09
C LEU A 236 25.18 14.65 1.63
N LEU A 237 24.48 13.57 1.40
CA LEU A 237 24.09 13.11 0.07
C LEU A 237 22.74 13.68 -0.38
N GLY A 238 22.04 14.45 0.48
CA GLY A 238 20.69 14.95 0.22
C GLY A 238 19.65 13.83 0.11
N GLY A 239 19.91 12.74 0.82
CA GLY A 239 19.10 11.53 0.79
C GLY A 239 18.23 11.33 2.03
N ALA A 240 17.52 10.22 2.06
CA ALA A 240 16.71 9.79 3.21
C ALA A 240 17.39 8.68 4.01
N VAL A 241 17.09 8.64 5.32
CA VAL A 241 17.55 7.58 6.22
C VAL A 241 16.58 6.41 6.17
N GLY A 242 17.12 5.21 5.89
CA GLY A 242 16.40 3.96 5.92
C GLY A 242 16.87 3.02 7.05
N ALA A 243 16.04 2.08 7.45
CA ALA A 243 16.34 1.11 8.50
C ALA A 243 15.81 -0.29 8.16
N THR A 244 16.49 -1.31 8.62
CA THR A 244 15.87 -2.62 8.80
C THR A 244 15.02 -2.63 10.08
N ARG A 245 14.22 -3.68 10.32
CA ARG A 245 13.35 -3.75 11.49
C ARG A 245 14.08 -3.65 12.83
N PRO A 246 15.19 -4.35 13.10
CA PRO A 246 15.84 -4.33 14.41
C PRO A 246 16.24 -2.93 14.90
N PRO A 247 16.85 -2.03 14.10
CA PRO A 247 17.10 -0.65 14.53
C PRO A 247 15.84 0.13 14.92
N VAL A 248 14.69 -0.17 14.31
CA VAL A 248 13.41 0.46 14.66
C VAL A 248 12.92 -0.09 16.02
N ASP A 249 12.98 -1.40 16.22
CA ASP A 249 12.57 -2.04 17.46
C ASP A 249 13.44 -1.57 18.67
N GLU A 250 14.72 -1.23 18.42
CA GLU A 250 15.64 -0.66 19.43
C GLU A 250 15.50 0.86 19.60
N GLY A 251 14.68 1.52 18.79
CA GLY A 251 14.47 2.96 18.87
C GLY A 251 15.62 3.80 18.31
N TRP A 252 16.55 3.21 17.51
CA TRP A 252 17.60 3.97 16.79
C TRP A 252 17.02 4.67 15.58
N ALA A 253 16.04 4.05 14.93
CA ALA A 253 15.32 4.57 13.79
C ALA A 253 13.83 4.66 14.09
N ARG A 254 13.12 5.52 13.35
CA ARG A 254 11.67 5.67 13.46
C ARG A 254 10.96 4.61 12.60
N GLU A 255 9.72 4.29 12.95
CA GLU A 255 8.90 3.33 12.19
C GLU A 255 8.74 3.75 10.71
N GLY A 256 8.55 5.05 10.46
CA GLY A 256 8.48 5.61 9.10
C GLY A 256 9.75 5.46 8.25
N GLN A 257 10.87 5.06 8.84
CA GLN A 257 12.15 4.79 8.17
C GLN A 257 12.36 3.30 7.85
N MET A 258 11.44 2.43 8.28
CA MET A 258 11.57 0.99 8.05
C MET A 258 11.36 0.63 6.57
N ILE A 259 12.33 -0.11 6.00
CA ILE A 259 12.31 -0.63 4.64
C ILE A 259 12.10 -2.14 4.67
N GLY A 260 11.20 -2.66 3.82
CA GLY A 260 10.97 -4.08 3.68
C GLY A 260 9.49 -4.45 3.56
N GLN A 261 9.19 -5.73 3.65
CA GLN A 261 7.85 -6.29 3.48
C GLN A 261 6.79 -5.69 4.41
N SER A 262 7.16 -5.37 5.65
CA SER A 262 6.28 -4.74 6.65
C SER A 262 6.50 -3.23 6.78
N GLY A 263 7.38 -2.67 5.96
CA GLY A 263 7.72 -1.26 5.94
C GLY A 263 7.47 -0.64 4.58
N LYS A 264 8.31 0.32 4.24
CA LYS A 264 8.24 1.03 2.97
C LYS A 264 9.00 0.32 1.88
N THR A 265 8.53 0.45 0.64
CA THR A 265 9.26 0.06 -0.56
C THR A 265 9.91 1.30 -1.17
N VAL A 266 11.20 1.22 -1.46
CA VAL A 266 12.01 2.30 -2.02
C VAL A 266 12.61 1.91 -3.37
N ARG A 267 12.79 2.91 -4.24
CA ARG A 267 13.39 2.74 -5.58
C ARG A 267 14.37 3.87 -5.88
N PRO A 268 15.37 4.09 -5.01
CA PRO A 268 16.30 5.18 -5.19
C PRO A 268 17.23 4.93 -6.39
N THR A 269 17.83 6.02 -6.87
CA THR A 269 18.96 5.93 -7.80
C THR A 269 20.19 5.32 -7.13
N LEU A 270 20.38 5.59 -5.83
CA LEU A 270 21.47 5.04 -5.03
C LEU A 270 20.96 4.57 -3.65
N TYR A 271 21.20 3.31 -3.36
CA TYR A 271 20.99 2.71 -2.05
C TYR A 271 22.35 2.38 -1.40
N ILE A 272 22.61 2.86 -0.19
CA ILE A 272 23.79 2.55 0.59
C ILE A 272 23.35 1.81 1.86
N GLY A 273 23.66 0.52 1.96
CA GLY A 273 23.34 -0.33 3.10
C GLY A 273 24.54 -0.61 4.00
N MET A 274 24.37 -0.48 5.31
CA MET A 274 25.42 -0.71 6.29
C MET A 274 24.96 -1.64 7.40
N GLY A 275 25.74 -2.71 7.66
CA GLY A 275 25.43 -3.66 8.73
C GLY A 275 24.07 -4.37 8.55
N ILE A 276 23.65 -4.58 7.30
CA ILE A 276 22.41 -5.26 6.90
C ILE A 276 22.74 -6.69 6.52
N SER A 277 22.01 -7.67 7.03
CA SER A 277 22.24 -9.09 6.72
C SER A 277 21.75 -9.48 5.31
N GLY A 278 20.66 -8.86 4.82
CA GLY A 278 20.11 -9.16 3.51
C GLY A 278 18.95 -10.17 3.53
N VAL A 279 18.31 -10.41 4.69
CA VAL A 279 17.12 -11.26 4.73
C VAL A 279 16.05 -10.75 3.77
N MET A 280 15.35 -11.66 3.12
CA MET A 280 14.37 -11.38 2.07
C MET A 280 13.32 -10.34 2.48
N HIS A 281 12.89 -10.33 3.75
CA HIS A 281 11.92 -9.37 4.28
C HIS A 281 12.37 -7.91 4.17
N HIS A 282 13.68 -7.65 4.14
CA HIS A 282 14.23 -6.33 3.88
C HIS A 282 14.47 -6.11 2.38
N VAL A 283 15.04 -7.10 1.72
CA VAL A 283 15.46 -7.01 0.30
C VAL A 283 14.29 -6.66 -0.61
N VAL A 284 13.11 -7.27 -0.42
CA VAL A 284 11.90 -6.96 -1.22
C VAL A 284 11.48 -5.49 -1.16
N GLY A 285 11.93 -4.75 -0.16
CA GLY A 285 11.66 -3.32 -0.03
C GLY A 285 12.66 -2.42 -0.74
N MET A 286 13.80 -2.95 -1.25
CA MET A 286 14.84 -2.14 -1.87
C MET A 286 15.47 -2.75 -3.14
N ASP A 287 15.09 -3.94 -3.55
CA ASP A 287 15.66 -4.69 -4.70
C ASP A 287 15.49 -3.97 -6.06
N GLN A 288 14.58 -2.99 -6.14
CA GLN A 288 14.39 -2.16 -7.32
C GLN A 288 15.22 -0.87 -7.31
N SER A 289 16.19 -0.76 -6.41
CA SER A 289 17.17 0.33 -6.40
C SER A 289 18.05 0.24 -7.65
N LYS A 290 18.39 1.39 -8.24
CA LYS A 290 19.18 1.39 -9.49
C LYS A 290 20.63 1.02 -9.27
N HIS A 291 21.23 1.48 -8.16
CA HIS A 291 22.59 1.14 -7.73
C HIS A 291 22.58 0.83 -6.24
N VAL A 292 23.21 -0.27 -5.86
CA VAL A 292 23.27 -0.76 -4.50
C VAL A 292 24.71 -0.91 -4.04
N ILE A 293 25.08 -0.20 -2.97
CA ILE A 293 26.39 -0.31 -2.30
C ILE A 293 26.12 -0.85 -0.90
N CYS A 294 26.77 -1.96 -0.53
CA CYS A 294 26.62 -2.50 0.81
C CYS A 294 27.96 -2.73 1.51
N ILE A 295 27.98 -2.35 2.79
CA ILE A 295 29.13 -2.49 3.69
C ILE A 295 28.71 -3.45 4.82
N ASN A 296 29.41 -4.56 4.95
CA ASN A 296 29.19 -5.53 6.01
C ASN A 296 30.51 -6.20 6.39
N GLN A 297 30.68 -6.52 7.67
CA GLN A 297 31.88 -7.27 8.16
C GLN A 297 31.80 -8.75 7.79
N ASP A 298 30.59 -9.30 7.63
CA ASP A 298 30.40 -10.69 7.23
C ASP A 298 30.51 -10.82 5.71
N PRO A 299 31.55 -11.51 5.19
CA PRO A 299 31.71 -11.69 3.74
C PRO A 299 30.64 -12.59 3.12
N LYS A 300 29.78 -13.23 3.92
CA LYS A 300 28.68 -14.10 3.50
C LYS A 300 27.31 -13.45 3.70
N ALA A 301 27.24 -12.16 3.99
CA ALA A 301 25.97 -11.46 4.15
C ALA A 301 25.15 -11.53 2.86
N GLU A 302 23.92 -12.03 2.93
CA GLU A 302 23.02 -12.21 1.78
C GLU A 302 22.72 -10.90 1.04
N ILE A 303 22.87 -9.74 1.70
CA ILE A 303 22.70 -8.43 1.06
C ILE A 303 23.67 -8.24 -0.13
N PHE A 304 24.78 -8.93 -0.13
CA PHE A 304 25.76 -8.86 -1.21
C PHE A 304 25.28 -9.47 -2.52
N ASP A 305 24.31 -10.39 -2.45
CA ASP A 305 23.72 -11.02 -3.66
C ASP A 305 22.92 -10.01 -4.50
N VAL A 306 22.48 -8.90 -3.90
CA VAL A 306 21.71 -7.83 -4.55
C VAL A 306 22.50 -6.52 -4.67
N SER A 307 23.82 -6.54 -4.39
CA SER A 307 24.67 -5.36 -4.37
C SER A 307 25.53 -5.24 -5.61
N ASP A 308 25.60 -4.03 -6.20
CA ASP A 308 26.54 -3.71 -7.30
C ASP A 308 27.96 -3.50 -6.79
N VAL A 309 28.09 -2.93 -5.58
CA VAL A 309 29.38 -2.68 -4.92
C VAL A 309 29.37 -3.28 -3.52
N ILE A 310 30.32 -4.17 -3.29
CA ILE A 310 30.47 -4.92 -2.03
C ILE A 310 31.71 -4.40 -1.29
N VAL A 311 31.54 -4.03 -0.03
CA VAL A 311 32.63 -3.63 0.86
C VAL A 311 32.62 -4.53 2.09
N VAL A 312 33.60 -5.44 2.17
CA VAL A 312 33.75 -6.35 3.31
C VAL A 312 34.67 -5.69 4.33
N GLU A 313 34.11 -4.87 5.20
CA GLU A 313 34.83 -4.14 6.24
C GLU A 313 33.88 -3.61 7.33
N ASP A 314 34.46 -3.16 8.44
CA ASP A 314 33.72 -2.39 9.45
C ASP A 314 33.38 -1.00 8.88
N PHE A 315 32.06 -0.68 8.88
CA PHE A 315 31.57 0.62 8.40
C PHE A 315 32.21 1.80 9.15
N LYS A 316 32.65 1.62 10.41
CA LYS A 316 33.36 2.63 11.20
C LYS A 316 34.71 3.04 10.62
N LYS A 317 35.32 2.16 9.79
CA LYS A 317 36.56 2.50 9.08
C LYS A 317 36.30 3.16 7.73
N ILE A 318 35.13 2.96 7.16
CA ILE A 318 34.78 3.44 5.81
C ILE A 318 34.03 4.76 5.86
N ILE A 319 33.02 4.87 6.75
CA ILE A 319 32.10 6.02 6.73
C ILE A 319 32.74 7.33 7.21
N PRO A 320 33.52 7.38 8.30
CA PRO A 320 34.10 8.65 8.71
C PRO A 320 35.00 9.31 7.64
N PRO A 321 35.97 8.60 7.01
CA PRO A 321 36.76 9.20 5.93
C PRO A 321 35.92 9.55 4.71
N LEU A 322 34.87 8.78 4.37
CA LEU A 322 33.94 9.12 3.30
C LEU A 322 33.19 10.44 3.57
N ILE A 323 32.70 10.62 4.78
CA ILE A 323 32.05 11.86 5.23
C ILE A 323 33.01 13.06 5.10
N GLU A 324 34.26 12.90 5.54
CA GLU A 324 35.27 13.97 5.43
C GLU A 324 35.56 14.35 3.98
N GLU A 325 35.71 13.36 3.09
CA GLU A 325 35.95 13.60 1.66
C GLU A 325 34.74 14.29 0.99
N LEU A 326 33.52 13.85 1.31
CA LEU A 326 32.28 14.47 0.81
C LEU A 326 32.16 15.94 1.28
N LYS A 327 32.49 16.22 2.54
CA LYS A 327 32.53 17.59 3.07
C LYS A 327 33.57 18.47 2.36
N ALA A 328 34.73 17.90 2.06
CA ALA A 328 35.78 18.63 1.36
C ALA A 328 35.34 19.01 -0.07
N ARG A 329 34.73 18.06 -0.79
CA ARG A 329 34.22 18.30 -2.17
C ARG A 329 33.05 19.28 -2.25
N LYS A 330 32.21 19.36 -1.21
CA LYS A 330 31.12 20.35 -1.17
C LYS A 330 31.61 21.79 -0.90
N LYS A 331 32.84 21.96 -0.39
CA LYS A 331 33.43 23.28 -0.10
C LYS A 331 34.26 23.87 -1.26
N GLY A 332 34.60 23.09 -2.23
CA GLY A 332 35.33 23.49 -3.44
C GLY A 332 34.41 23.66 -4.63
#